data_1db58ea458cf64900e9359b68ad1675b
#
_entry.id   1db58ea458cf64900e9359b68ad1675b
#
_cell.length_a   1.000
_cell.length_b   1.000
_cell.length_c   1.000
_cell.angle_alpha   90.00
_cell.angle_beta   90.00
_cell.angle_gamma   90.00
#
_symmetry.space_group_name_H-M   'P 1'
#
loop_
_entity.id
_entity.type
_entity.pdbx_description
1 polymer ?
#
loop_
_entity_poly.entity_id
_entity_poly.type
_entity_poly.pdbx_seq_one_letter_code
_entity_poly.pdbx_strand_id
1 'polypeptide(L)'
;MEIVNKPWGHEIIWACTENYVGKKLFIKAGHRLSKQYHEVKEETIFVLSGVLIVTDENDDITHVFPGETFHVVPGQVHRFGANYSNVELIEVSTNHLEDVVRLEDDYRR
;
A
#
# COMPACT_ATOMS: atom_id res chain seq x y z
N MET A 1 -15.34 -11.91 -0.95
CA MET A 1 -14.14 -11.19 -1.40
C MET A 1 -14.52 -10.17 -2.45
N GLU A 2 -13.85 -9.06 -2.46
CA GLU A 2 -14.07 -8.01 -3.45
C GLU A 2 -12.75 -7.69 -4.16
N ILE A 3 -12.78 -7.62 -5.50
CA ILE A 3 -11.61 -7.25 -6.30
C ILE A 3 -11.81 -5.81 -6.78
N VAL A 4 -10.85 -4.94 -6.47
CA VAL A 4 -10.89 -3.54 -6.86
C VAL A 4 -9.72 -3.27 -7.81
N ASN A 5 -10.03 -2.92 -9.06
CA ASN A 5 -9.00 -2.57 -10.04
C ASN A 5 -8.49 -1.16 -9.78
N LYS A 6 -7.18 -1.00 -9.89
CA LYS A 6 -6.47 0.25 -9.70
C LYS A 6 -5.58 0.53 -10.91
N PRO A 7 -5.20 1.79 -11.17
CA PRO A 7 -4.30 2.09 -12.30
C PRO A 7 -2.96 1.36 -12.23
N TRP A 8 -2.49 1.07 -11.03
CA TRP A 8 -1.20 0.41 -10.77
C TRP A 8 -1.29 -1.11 -10.63
N GLY A 9 -2.49 -1.68 -10.67
CA GLY A 9 -2.71 -3.12 -10.48
C GLY A 9 -4.08 -3.41 -9.93
N HIS A 10 -4.15 -4.11 -8.81
CA HIS A 10 -5.43 -4.37 -8.15
C HIS A 10 -5.25 -4.70 -6.68
N GLU A 11 -6.36 -4.64 -5.95
CA GLU A 11 -6.41 -5.12 -4.57
C GLU A 11 -7.59 -6.09 -4.41
N ILE A 12 -7.38 -7.09 -3.57
CA ILE A 12 -8.40 -8.04 -3.16
C ILE A 12 -8.68 -7.81 -1.69
N ILE A 13 -9.92 -7.44 -1.37
CA ILE A 13 -10.34 -7.31 0.02
C ILE A 13 -10.85 -8.67 0.47
N TRP A 14 -10.03 -9.39 1.25
CA TRP A 14 -10.34 -10.77 1.68
C TRP A 14 -10.89 -10.83 3.10
N ALA A 15 -10.79 -9.75 3.87
CA ALA A 15 -11.38 -9.63 5.20
C ALA A 15 -11.82 -8.20 5.43
N CYS A 16 -13.03 -8.02 5.93
CA CYS A 16 -13.53 -6.71 6.29
C CYS A 16 -14.54 -6.88 7.41
N THR A 17 -14.20 -6.38 8.57
CA THR A 17 -15.09 -6.37 9.74
C THR A 17 -15.14 -4.95 10.29
N GLU A 18 -15.96 -4.76 11.29
CA GLU A 18 -16.06 -3.49 12.00
C GLU A 18 -14.70 -3.02 12.54
N ASN A 19 -13.80 -3.95 12.87
CA ASN A 19 -12.55 -3.65 13.56
C ASN A 19 -11.30 -3.67 12.66
N TYR A 20 -11.34 -4.42 11.55
CA TYR A 20 -10.14 -4.57 10.71
C TYR A 20 -10.49 -4.86 9.26
N VAL A 21 -9.49 -4.63 8.40
CA VAL A 21 -9.55 -4.94 6.97
C VAL A 21 -8.29 -5.72 6.60
N GLY A 22 -8.45 -6.76 5.79
CA GLY A 22 -7.35 -7.49 5.18
C GLY A 22 -7.42 -7.38 3.67
N LYS A 23 -6.30 -7.01 3.05
CA LYS A 23 -6.19 -6.88 1.59
C LYS A 23 -4.98 -7.63 1.07
N LYS A 24 -5.05 -8.02 -0.20
CA LYS A 24 -3.88 -8.41 -0.98
C LYS A 24 -3.74 -7.40 -2.10
N LEU A 25 -2.57 -6.78 -2.21
CA LEU A 25 -2.26 -5.84 -3.28
C LEU A 25 -1.33 -6.48 -4.29
N PHE A 26 -1.63 -6.26 -5.57
CA PHE A 26 -0.75 -6.56 -6.68
C PHE A 26 -0.38 -5.24 -7.34
N ILE A 27 0.93 -4.91 -7.34
CA ILE A 27 1.46 -3.70 -7.98
C ILE A 27 2.28 -4.14 -9.18
N LYS A 28 1.90 -3.66 -10.37
CA LYS A 28 2.60 -4.01 -11.62
C LYS A 28 3.96 -3.34 -11.66
N ALA A 29 4.95 -4.07 -12.19
CA ALA A 29 6.29 -3.55 -12.40
C ALA A 29 6.25 -2.20 -13.14
N GLY A 30 7.00 -1.25 -12.62
CA GLY A 30 7.06 0.12 -13.16
C GLY A 30 5.96 1.05 -12.66
N HIS A 31 5.06 0.57 -11.80
CA HIS A 31 3.96 1.36 -11.25
C HIS A 31 4.14 1.61 -9.75
N ARG A 32 3.46 2.62 -9.26
CA ARG A 32 3.47 2.99 -7.84
C ARG A 32 2.13 3.58 -7.44
N LEU A 33 1.82 3.49 -6.16
CA LEU A 33 0.66 4.12 -5.55
C LEU A 33 0.91 5.63 -5.42
N SER A 34 -0.08 6.36 -4.96
CA SER A 34 0.09 7.77 -4.62
C SER A 34 1.01 7.94 -3.42
N LYS A 35 1.66 9.10 -3.35
CA LYS A 35 2.31 9.57 -2.14
C LYS A 35 1.21 10.09 -1.23
N GLN A 36 1.05 9.52 -0.05
CA GLN A 36 -0.15 9.68 0.74
C GLN A 36 0.11 9.55 2.23
N TYR A 37 -0.87 9.98 3.03
CA TYR A 37 -0.96 9.65 4.44
C TYR A 37 -2.41 9.36 4.81
N HIS A 38 -2.60 8.76 5.97
CA HIS A 38 -3.92 8.49 6.56
C HIS A 38 -4.07 9.27 7.84
N GLU A 39 -5.25 9.82 8.10
CA GLU A 39 -5.48 10.63 9.31
C GLU A 39 -5.68 9.74 10.54
N VAL A 40 -6.36 8.61 10.39
CA VAL A 40 -6.74 7.70 11.48
C VAL A 40 -6.26 6.29 11.23
N LYS A 41 -6.28 5.85 9.97
CA LYS A 41 -5.95 4.48 9.58
C LYS A 41 -4.52 4.10 9.95
N GLU A 42 -4.39 2.93 10.55
CA GLU A 42 -3.11 2.29 10.83
C GLU A 42 -3.05 0.99 10.03
N GLU A 43 -1.90 0.69 9.45
CA GLU A 43 -1.73 -0.51 8.63
C GLU A 43 -0.37 -1.14 8.81
N THR A 44 -0.29 -2.46 8.58
CA THR A 44 0.97 -3.19 8.46
C THR A 44 0.90 -4.01 7.19
N ILE A 45 1.96 -3.95 6.39
CA ILE A 45 2.07 -4.77 5.18
C ILE A 45 3.12 -5.86 5.36
N PHE A 46 2.93 -6.96 4.64
CA PHE A 46 3.83 -8.11 4.60
C PHE A 46 4.07 -8.43 3.13
N VAL A 47 5.32 -8.38 2.68
CA VAL A 47 5.65 -8.63 1.27
C VAL A 47 5.68 -10.13 1.01
N LEU A 48 4.91 -10.57 0.00
CA LEU A 48 4.87 -11.97 -0.44
C LEU A 48 5.88 -12.23 -1.56
N SER A 49 5.96 -11.33 -2.54
CA SER A 49 6.88 -11.49 -3.67
C SER A 49 7.26 -10.15 -4.25
N GLY A 50 8.41 -10.10 -4.91
CA GLY A 50 8.99 -8.87 -5.43
C GLY A 50 9.66 -8.05 -4.35
N VAL A 51 10.21 -6.91 -4.73
CA VAL A 51 10.84 -5.95 -3.80
C VAL A 51 9.99 -4.70 -3.76
N LEU A 52 9.38 -4.44 -2.61
CA LEU A 52 8.59 -3.23 -2.42
C LEU A 52 9.52 -2.06 -2.13
N ILE A 53 9.31 -0.96 -2.84
CA ILE A 53 9.99 0.31 -2.57
C ILE A 53 9.04 1.18 -1.77
N VAL A 54 9.45 1.56 -0.57
CA VAL A 54 8.70 2.51 0.25
C VAL A 54 9.45 3.83 0.27
N THR A 55 8.77 4.89 -0.17
CA THR A 55 9.31 6.24 -0.20
C THR A 55 8.63 7.05 0.89
N ASP A 56 9.39 7.82 1.66
CA ASP A 56 8.85 8.70 2.71
C ASP A 56 8.62 10.13 2.18
N GLU A 57 8.29 11.05 3.08
CA GLU A 57 7.98 12.45 2.70
C GLU A 57 9.18 13.18 2.10
N ASN A 58 10.40 12.75 2.41
CA ASN A 58 11.65 13.34 1.92
C ASN A 58 12.20 12.60 0.69
N ASP A 59 11.42 11.66 0.13
CA ASP A 59 11.80 10.79 -0.97
C ASP A 59 12.96 9.82 -0.63
N ASP A 60 13.20 9.60 0.66
CA ASP A 60 14.11 8.55 1.12
C ASP A 60 13.47 7.18 0.92
N ILE A 61 14.28 6.22 0.51
CA ILE A 61 13.81 4.91 0.06
C ILE A 61 14.16 3.82 1.07
N THR A 62 13.18 2.98 1.37
CA THR A 62 13.37 1.74 2.11
C THR A 62 12.96 0.58 1.21
N HIS A 63 13.80 -0.46 1.12
CA HIS A 63 13.48 -1.69 0.42
C HIS A 63 12.87 -2.68 1.39
N VAL A 64 11.73 -3.25 1.02
CA VAL A 64 11.06 -4.29 1.81
C VAL A 64 11.02 -5.56 0.98
N PHE A 65 11.72 -6.58 1.44
CA PHE A 65 11.91 -7.85 0.72
C PHE A 65 10.82 -8.87 1.11
N PRO A 66 10.64 -9.94 0.31
CA PRO A 66 9.68 -11.00 0.66
C PRO A 66 9.92 -11.53 2.08
N GLY A 67 8.85 -11.66 2.84
CA GLY A 67 8.90 -12.09 4.24
C GLY A 67 9.12 -10.96 5.23
N GLU A 68 9.35 -9.74 4.76
CA GLU A 68 9.53 -8.57 5.62
C GLU A 68 8.24 -7.77 5.71
N THR A 69 8.15 -6.95 6.75
CA THR A 69 6.98 -6.13 7.04
C THR A 69 7.33 -4.65 7.10
N PHE A 70 6.32 -3.81 6.90
CA PHE A 70 6.43 -2.36 7.06
C PHE A 70 5.15 -1.85 7.73
N HIS A 71 5.32 -1.05 8.79
CA HIS A 71 4.21 -0.52 9.57
C HIS A 71 4.02 0.96 9.26
N VAL A 72 2.78 1.35 9.00
CA VAL A 72 2.40 2.73 8.71
C VAL A 72 1.46 3.21 9.80
N VAL A 73 1.88 4.25 10.51
CA VAL A 73 1.06 4.89 11.56
C VAL A 73 0.27 6.07 10.98
N PRO A 74 -0.80 6.51 11.65
CA PRO A 74 -1.54 7.70 11.20
C PRO A 74 -0.61 8.91 11.05
N GLY A 75 -0.80 9.68 9.99
CA GLY A 75 -0.02 10.86 9.67
C GLY A 75 1.30 10.59 8.95
N GLN A 76 1.73 9.35 8.87
CA GLN A 76 3.00 9.00 8.22
C GLN A 76 2.87 9.05 6.70
N VAL A 77 3.61 9.94 6.07
CA VAL A 77 3.65 10.04 4.60
C VAL A 77 4.44 8.85 4.03
N HIS A 78 3.85 8.18 3.07
CA HIS A 78 4.47 6.99 2.44
C HIS A 78 4.00 6.84 1.00
N ARG A 79 4.79 6.09 0.22
CA ARG A 79 4.45 5.70 -1.15
C ARG A 79 4.99 4.31 -1.41
N PHE A 80 4.14 3.41 -1.87
CA PHE A 80 4.53 2.05 -2.24
C PHE A 80 4.77 1.97 -3.75
N GLY A 81 5.85 1.35 -4.15
CA GLY A 81 6.18 1.20 -5.56
C GLY A 81 6.77 -0.15 -5.91
N ALA A 82 6.62 -0.52 -7.19
CA ALA A 82 7.14 -1.75 -7.78
C ALA A 82 8.15 -1.40 -8.87
N ASN A 83 9.25 -0.75 -8.48
CA ASN A 83 10.22 -0.19 -9.42
C ASN A 83 10.96 -1.25 -10.24
N TYR A 84 11.20 -2.42 -9.66
CA TYR A 84 12.06 -3.45 -10.27
C TYR A 84 11.29 -4.64 -10.82
N SER A 85 10.19 -4.99 -10.20
CA SER A 85 9.40 -6.18 -10.54
C SER A 85 7.98 -6.01 -10.04
N ASN A 86 7.09 -6.92 -10.44
CA ASN A 86 5.76 -7.01 -9.82
C ASN A 86 5.93 -7.25 -8.32
N VAL A 87 5.05 -6.66 -7.52
CA VAL A 87 5.04 -6.84 -6.07
C VAL A 87 3.68 -7.35 -5.65
N GLU A 88 3.68 -8.40 -4.83
CA GLU A 88 2.48 -8.85 -4.12
C GLU A 88 2.71 -8.67 -2.62
N LEU A 89 1.74 -8.09 -1.94
CA LEU A 89 1.79 -7.89 -0.50
C LEU A 89 0.43 -8.09 0.14
N ILE A 90 0.45 -8.39 1.43
CA ILE A 90 -0.76 -8.42 2.25
C ILE A 90 -0.75 -7.18 3.14
N GLU A 91 -1.90 -6.53 3.23
CA GLU A 91 -2.13 -5.41 4.14
C GLU A 91 -3.18 -5.82 5.17
N VAL A 92 -2.90 -5.55 6.43
CA VAL A 92 -3.91 -5.57 7.50
C VAL A 92 -4.02 -4.17 8.07
N SER A 93 -5.23 -3.70 8.28
CA SER A 93 -5.43 -2.32 8.72
C SER A 93 -6.68 -2.19 9.58
N THR A 94 -6.78 -1.06 10.27
CA THR A 94 -8.03 -0.63 10.88
C THR A 94 -9.06 -0.36 9.78
N ASN A 95 -10.35 -0.43 10.13
CA ASN A 95 -11.41 -0.24 9.12
C ASN A 95 -11.66 1.24 8.85
N HIS A 96 -10.82 1.81 7.98
CA HIS A 96 -10.91 3.19 7.50
C HIS A 96 -10.58 3.21 6.01
N LEU A 97 -11.40 2.50 5.21
CA LEU A 97 -11.12 2.22 3.79
C LEU A 97 -10.96 3.48 2.92
N GLU A 98 -11.64 4.56 3.27
CA GLU A 98 -11.62 5.79 2.47
C GLU A 98 -10.71 6.86 3.07
N ASP A 99 -10.01 6.55 4.17
CA ASP A 99 -9.12 7.49 4.84
C ASP A 99 -7.78 7.56 4.11
N VAL A 100 -7.73 8.39 3.09
CA VAL A 100 -6.49 8.64 2.35
C VAL A 100 -6.43 10.10 1.91
N VAL A 101 -5.29 10.74 2.16
CA VAL A 101 -4.98 12.08 1.62
C VAL A 101 -3.84 11.90 0.64
N ARG A 102 -4.10 12.12 -0.64
CA ARG A 102 -3.12 11.98 -1.71
C ARG A 102 -2.39 13.30 -1.91
N LEU A 103 -1.06 13.25 -1.80
CA LEU A 103 -0.19 14.41 -1.99
C LEU A 103 0.34 14.48 -3.43
N GLU A 104 0.67 13.32 -4.01
CA GLU A 104 1.13 13.19 -5.38
C GLU A 104 0.56 11.90 -5.95
N ASP A 105 0.05 11.95 -7.18
CA ASP A 105 -0.55 10.79 -7.83
C ASP A 105 -0.22 10.82 -9.32
N ASP A 106 0.47 9.80 -9.81
CA ASP A 106 0.85 9.68 -11.23
C ASP A 106 -0.35 9.54 -12.15
N TYR A 107 -1.51 9.15 -11.62
CA TYR A 107 -2.68 8.78 -12.40
C TYR A 107 -3.77 9.85 -12.42
N ARG A 108 -3.58 10.93 -11.70
CA ARG A 108 -4.49 12.09 -11.66
C ARG A 108 -5.92 11.70 -11.28
N ARG A 109 -6.06 10.87 -10.28
CA ARG A 109 -7.38 10.43 -9.78
C ARG A 109 -8.08 11.50 -9.00
#